data_2b4e523662de6dc400e88c7ac1747897
#
_entry.id   2b4e523662de6dc400e88c7ac1747897
#
_cell.length_a   1.000
_cell.length_b   1.000
_cell.length_c   1.000
_cell.angle_alpha   90.00
_cell.angle_beta   90.00
_cell.angle_gamma   90.00
#
_symmetry.space_group_name_H-M   'P 1'
#
loop_
_entity.id
_entity.type
_entity.pdbx_description
1 polymer ?
#
loop_
_entity_poly.entity_id
_entity_poly.type
_entity_poly.pdbx_seq_one_letter_code
_entity_poly.pdbx_strand_id
1 'polypeptide(L)'
;MFLLDTNVVSELRKVHPHGAVVAWIEGVADAELYLSAVTLGEIQAGIEITREQDPAKAADIEAWADQVGATYNVLPMDAVTFRLWAKLMHRQSDTVYEDAMIAASALVHKLTVVTRNVRDFERFQVPVFNPFV
;
A
#
# COMPACT_ATOMS: atom_id res chain seq x y z
N MET A 1 -1.13 12.30 8.50
CA MET A 1 -1.87 11.21 7.87
C MET A 1 -0.95 10.33 7.07
N PHE A 2 -1.31 9.07 6.86
CA PHE A 2 -0.38 8.04 6.43
C PHE A 2 -0.95 7.23 5.27
N LEU A 3 -0.10 6.92 4.29
CA LEU A 3 -0.43 6.03 3.17
C LEU A 3 0.33 4.72 3.38
N LEU A 4 -0.41 3.64 3.59
CA LEU A 4 0.17 2.32 3.88
C LEU A 4 0.62 1.66 2.57
N ASP A 5 1.90 1.28 2.51
CA ASP A 5 2.40 0.48 1.40
C ASP A 5 1.89 -0.96 1.51
N THR A 6 1.87 -1.66 0.39
CA THR A 6 1.34 -3.02 0.31
C THR A 6 1.97 -3.97 1.31
N ASN A 7 3.28 -3.86 1.56
CA ASN A 7 3.96 -4.74 2.52
C ASN A 7 3.46 -4.56 3.96
N VAL A 8 3.02 -3.36 4.33
CA VAL A 8 2.45 -3.09 5.66
C VAL A 8 1.05 -3.68 5.75
N VAL A 9 0.21 -3.47 4.72
CA VAL A 9 -1.14 -4.03 4.66
C VAL A 9 -1.09 -5.56 4.70
N SER A 10 -0.22 -6.17 3.91
CA SER A 10 -0.06 -7.63 3.85
C SER A 10 0.43 -8.22 5.17
N GLU A 11 1.23 -7.47 5.93
CA GLU A 11 1.69 -7.92 7.26
C GLU A 11 0.50 -8.15 8.19
N LEU A 12 -0.53 -7.32 8.12
CA LEU A 12 -1.70 -7.41 8.99
C LEU A 12 -2.52 -8.69 8.76
N ARG A 13 -2.37 -9.35 7.60
CA ARG A 13 -3.07 -10.59 7.28
C ARG A 13 -2.41 -11.82 7.88
N LYS A 14 -1.16 -11.74 8.27
CA LYS A 14 -0.42 -12.89 8.81
C LYS A 14 -1.02 -13.36 10.12
N VAL A 15 -0.91 -14.66 10.40
CA VAL A 15 -1.36 -15.25 11.67
C VAL A 15 -0.59 -14.65 12.84
N HIS A 16 0.71 -14.41 12.66
CA HIS A 16 1.57 -13.75 13.64
C HIS A 16 2.20 -12.51 13.03
N PRO A 17 1.44 -11.39 12.94
CA PRO A 17 1.99 -10.17 12.38
C PRO A 17 3.07 -9.58 13.27
N HIS A 18 3.95 -8.79 12.66
CA HIS A 18 5.06 -8.13 13.35
C HIS A 18 4.50 -7.21 14.45
N GLY A 19 4.96 -7.42 15.70
CA GLY A 19 4.41 -6.72 16.86
C GLY A 19 4.51 -5.19 16.78
N ALA A 20 5.63 -4.67 16.27
CA ALA A 20 5.80 -3.22 16.15
C ALA A 20 4.80 -2.61 15.15
N VAL A 21 4.50 -3.31 14.06
CA VAL A 21 3.51 -2.86 13.06
C VAL A 21 2.12 -2.82 13.69
N VAL A 22 1.73 -3.88 14.38
CA VAL A 22 0.42 -3.96 15.04
C VAL A 22 0.28 -2.85 16.07
N ALA A 23 1.29 -2.65 16.90
CA ALA A 23 1.26 -1.60 17.93
C ALA A 23 1.11 -0.21 17.31
N TRP A 24 1.83 0.04 16.20
CA TRP A 24 1.75 1.33 15.53
C TRP A 24 0.35 1.56 14.93
N ILE A 25 -0.19 0.57 14.23
CA ILE A 25 -1.52 0.67 13.60
C ILE A 25 -2.60 0.91 14.67
N GLU A 26 -2.54 0.19 15.78
CA GLU A 26 -3.52 0.34 16.86
C GLU A 26 -3.48 1.74 17.49
N GLY A 27 -2.34 2.41 17.43
CA GLY A 27 -2.18 3.76 17.95
C GLY A 27 -2.64 4.87 17.01
N VAL A 28 -3.07 4.55 15.78
CA VAL A 28 -3.46 5.53 14.77
C VAL A 28 -4.94 5.36 14.44
N ALA A 29 -5.69 6.47 14.42
CA ALA A 29 -7.11 6.42 14.06
C ALA A 29 -7.28 6.00 12.60
N ASP A 30 -8.29 5.15 12.31
CA ASP A 30 -8.58 4.66 10.95
C ASP A 30 -8.76 5.82 9.95
N ALA A 31 -9.33 6.92 10.38
CA ALA A 31 -9.53 8.11 9.54
C ALA A 31 -8.22 8.74 9.05
N GLU A 32 -7.10 8.45 9.69
CA GLU A 32 -5.78 8.94 9.30
C GLU A 32 -5.00 7.95 8.43
N LEU A 33 -5.56 6.78 8.17
CA LEU A 33 -4.93 5.72 7.40
C LEU A 33 -5.54 5.62 6.00
N TYR A 34 -4.68 5.66 5.00
CA TYR A 34 -5.04 5.67 3.59
C TYR A 34 -4.37 4.52 2.86
N LEU A 35 -5.02 4.02 1.82
CA LEU A 35 -4.46 3.06 0.88
C LEU A 35 -4.55 3.62 -0.53
N SER A 36 -3.61 3.24 -1.38
CA SER A 36 -3.77 3.45 -2.82
C SER A 36 -4.64 2.34 -3.41
N ALA A 37 -5.45 2.68 -4.40
CA ALA A 37 -6.16 1.68 -5.20
C ALA A 37 -5.16 0.67 -5.83
N VAL A 38 -3.93 1.10 -6.10
CA VAL A 38 -2.84 0.25 -6.59
C VAL A 38 -2.58 -0.93 -5.63
N THR A 39 -2.56 -0.67 -4.33
CA THR A 39 -2.37 -1.71 -3.31
C THR A 39 -3.47 -2.77 -3.38
N LEU A 40 -4.73 -2.36 -3.52
CA LEU A 40 -5.83 -3.30 -3.66
C LEU A 40 -5.72 -4.11 -4.96
N GLY A 41 -5.25 -3.48 -6.03
CA GLY A 41 -4.96 -4.17 -7.30
C GLY A 41 -3.88 -5.22 -7.15
N GLU A 42 -2.78 -4.91 -6.46
CA GLU A 42 -1.70 -5.88 -6.19
C GLU A 42 -2.19 -7.06 -5.35
N ILE A 43 -3.00 -6.78 -4.32
CA ILE A 43 -3.58 -7.82 -3.48
C ILE A 43 -4.52 -8.71 -4.31
N GLN A 44 -5.36 -8.12 -5.15
CA GLN A 44 -6.28 -8.88 -6.01
C GLN A 44 -5.52 -9.77 -7.00
N ALA A 45 -4.44 -9.26 -7.59
CA ALA A 45 -3.60 -10.06 -8.48
C ALA A 45 -3.05 -11.30 -7.76
N GLY A 46 -2.60 -11.15 -6.52
CA GLY A 46 -2.15 -12.27 -5.68
C GLY A 46 -3.28 -13.25 -5.36
N ILE A 47 -4.50 -12.75 -5.14
CA ILE A 47 -5.68 -13.56 -4.89
C ILE A 47 -5.97 -14.47 -6.10
N GLU A 48 -5.92 -13.92 -7.33
CA GLU A 48 -6.19 -14.70 -8.53
C GLU A 48 -5.15 -15.80 -8.76
N ILE A 49 -3.88 -15.53 -8.46
CA ILE A 49 -2.83 -16.55 -8.51
C ILE A 49 -3.12 -17.66 -7.50
N THR A 50 -3.50 -17.31 -6.28
CA THR A 50 -3.85 -18.28 -5.24
C THR A 50 -5.08 -19.09 -5.64
N ARG A 51 -6.06 -18.48 -6.31
CA ARG A 51 -7.31 -19.14 -6.73
C ARG A 51 -7.08 -20.32 -7.66
N GLU A 52 -6.03 -20.25 -8.47
CA GLU A 52 -5.66 -21.34 -9.38
C GLU A 52 -5.30 -22.61 -8.63
N GLN A 53 -4.73 -22.49 -7.41
CA GLN A 53 -4.22 -23.61 -6.63
C GLN A 53 -5.10 -23.95 -5.43
N ASP A 54 -5.72 -22.94 -4.81
CA ASP A 54 -6.51 -23.09 -3.59
C ASP A 54 -7.64 -22.06 -3.56
N PRO A 55 -8.79 -22.40 -4.21
CA PRO A 55 -9.94 -21.47 -4.27
C PRO A 55 -10.49 -21.07 -2.91
N ALA A 56 -10.47 -21.95 -1.93
CA ALA A 56 -10.97 -21.64 -0.58
C ALA A 56 -10.10 -20.61 0.11
N LYS A 57 -8.77 -20.75 0.00
CA LYS A 57 -7.83 -19.78 0.54
C LYS A 57 -7.97 -18.43 -0.16
N ALA A 58 -8.13 -18.43 -1.48
CA ALA A 58 -8.34 -17.21 -2.25
C ALA A 58 -9.60 -16.47 -1.79
N ALA A 59 -10.70 -17.19 -1.53
CA ALA A 59 -11.93 -16.60 -1.03
C ALA A 59 -11.74 -15.95 0.34
N ASP A 60 -10.96 -16.56 1.22
CA ASP A 60 -10.66 -16.00 2.54
C ASP A 60 -9.85 -14.71 2.42
N ILE A 61 -8.85 -14.69 1.54
CA ILE A 61 -8.02 -13.51 1.31
C ILE A 61 -8.87 -12.38 0.70
N GLU A 62 -9.76 -12.74 -0.23
CA GLU A 62 -10.64 -11.76 -0.88
C GLU A 62 -11.60 -11.12 0.12
N ALA A 63 -12.16 -11.89 1.04
CA ALA A 63 -13.01 -11.36 2.11
C ALA A 63 -12.23 -10.38 3.00
N TRP A 64 -10.98 -10.70 3.32
CA TRP A 64 -10.11 -9.81 4.08
C TRP A 64 -9.81 -8.52 3.29
N ALA A 65 -9.53 -8.63 1.99
CA ALA A 65 -9.29 -7.46 1.14
C ALA A 65 -10.50 -6.54 1.07
N ASP A 66 -11.71 -7.11 1.02
CA ASP A 66 -12.95 -6.33 1.04
C ASP A 66 -13.08 -5.54 2.34
N GLN A 67 -12.73 -6.15 3.47
CA GLN A 67 -12.75 -5.47 4.77
C GLN A 67 -11.74 -4.33 4.82
N VAL A 68 -10.53 -4.56 4.30
CA VAL A 68 -9.48 -3.54 4.25
C VAL A 68 -9.95 -2.33 3.44
N GLY A 69 -10.53 -2.57 2.27
CA GLY A 69 -11.05 -1.51 1.41
C GLY A 69 -12.21 -0.74 2.03
N ALA A 70 -12.98 -1.37 2.92
CA ALA A 70 -14.09 -0.72 3.62
C ALA A 70 -13.64 0.03 4.87
N THR A 71 -12.51 -0.37 5.48
CA THR A 71 -12.03 0.19 6.75
C THR A 71 -11.21 1.46 6.55
N TYR A 72 -10.30 1.44 5.57
CA TYR A 72 -9.36 2.54 5.34
C TYR A 72 -9.83 3.43 4.18
N ASN A 73 -9.29 4.66 4.12
CA ASN A 73 -9.57 5.58 3.02
C ASN A 73 -8.79 5.11 1.78
N VAL A 74 -9.49 4.80 0.71
CA VAL A 74 -8.85 4.35 -0.55
C VAL A 74 -8.74 5.51 -1.52
N LEU A 75 -7.53 5.78 -2.00
CA LEU A 75 -7.24 6.85 -2.95
C LEU A 75 -7.18 6.29 -4.36
N PRO A 76 -7.96 6.83 -5.30
CA PRO A 76 -7.88 6.42 -6.70
C PRO A 76 -6.62 6.99 -7.36
N MET A 77 -6.21 6.36 -8.48
CA MET A 77 -5.20 6.93 -9.37
C MET A 77 -5.92 7.82 -10.39
N ASP A 78 -6.21 9.05 -10.00
CA ASP A 78 -6.85 10.01 -10.89
C ASP A 78 -5.86 10.67 -11.87
N ALA A 79 -6.35 11.59 -12.70
CA ALA A 79 -5.53 12.23 -13.73
C ALA A 79 -4.35 13.01 -13.14
N VAL A 80 -4.57 13.75 -12.07
CA VAL A 80 -3.51 14.51 -11.40
C VAL A 80 -2.42 13.58 -10.89
N THR A 81 -2.81 12.50 -10.24
CA THR A 81 -1.89 11.53 -9.67
C THR A 81 -1.10 10.79 -10.76
N PHE A 82 -1.76 10.38 -11.85
CA PHE A 82 -1.07 9.73 -12.96
C PHE A 82 -0.08 10.67 -13.67
N ARG A 83 -0.42 11.94 -13.81
CA ARG A 83 0.50 12.90 -14.42
C ARG A 83 1.75 13.10 -13.56
N LEU A 84 1.58 13.13 -12.24
CA LEU A 84 2.72 13.18 -11.32
C LEU A 84 3.53 11.89 -11.39
N TRP A 85 2.85 10.73 -11.38
CA TRP A 85 3.50 9.44 -11.54
C TRP A 85 4.40 9.41 -12.78
N ALA A 86 3.92 9.89 -13.92
CA ALA A 86 4.70 9.95 -15.15
C ALA A 86 5.97 10.81 -14.99
N LYS A 87 5.87 11.91 -14.25
CA LYS A 87 7.04 12.75 -13.94
C LYS A 87 8.04 12.03 -13.06
N LEU A 88 7.56 11.31 -12.04
CA LEU A 88 8.42 10.54 -11.13
C LEU A 88 9.10 9.36 -11.86
N MET A 89 8.41 8.78 -12.83
CA MET A 89 8.95 7.65 -13.60
C MET A 89 9.99 8.05 -14.64
N HIS A 90 10.12 9.33 -14.95
CA HIS A 90 11.07 9.79 -15.94
C HIS A 90 12.49 9.34 -15.56
N ARG A 91 13.11 8.55 -16.44
CA ARG A 91 14.44 7.95 -16.25
C ARG A 91 14.53 6.94 -15.12
N GLN A 92 13.40 6.37 -14.68
CA GLN A 92 13.38 5.27 -13.72
C GLN A 92 13.16 3.94 -14.43
N SER A 93 13.58 2.86 -13.78
CA SER A 93 13.33 1.50 -14.25
C SER A 93 11.85 1.14 -14.09
N ASP A 94 11.34 0.29 -14.98
CA ASP A 94 9.97 -0.23 -14.89
C ASP A 94 9.70 -1.00 -13.60
N THR A 95 10.75 -1.44 -12.90
CA THR A 95 10.60 -2.17 -11.64
C THR A 95 10.03 -1.32 -10.50
N VAL A 96 9.97 0.01 -10.65
CA VAL A 96 9.45 0.91 -9.61
C VAL A 96 8.08 1.51 -9.95
N TYR A 97 7.32 0.91 -10.90
CA TYR A 97 6.00 1.42 -11.30
C TYR A 97 5.06 1.59 -10.12
N GLU A 98 4.88 0.53 -9.33
CA GLU A 98 3.94 0.54 -8.22
C GLU A 98 4.40 1.48 -7.11
N ASP A 99 5.70 1.47 -6.78
CA ASP A 99 6.26 2.37 -5.77
C ASP A 99 6.09 3.83 -6.18
N ALA A 100 6.30 4.14 -7.45
CA ALA A 100 6.09 5.49 -7.98
C ALA A 100 4.62 5.91 -7.93
N MET A 101 3.68 4.98 -8.15
CA MET A 101 2.25 5.26 -8.05
C MET A 101 1.85 5.61 -6.61
N ILE A 102 2.37 4.84 -5.66
CA ILE A 102 2.14 5.10 -4.23
C ILE A 102 2.78 6.43 -3.83
N ALA A 103 4.01 6.68 -4.26
CA ALA A 103 4.69 7.95 -3.99
C ALA A 103 3.93 9.14 -4.57
N ALA A 104 3.42 9.02 -5.79
CA ALA A 104 2.63 10.08 -6.42
C ALA A 104 1.36 10.39 -5.62
N SER A 105 0.65 9.35 -5.18
CA SER A 105 -0.55 9.52 -4.33
C SER A 105 -0.21 10.23 -3.03
N ALA A 106 0.88 9.83 -2.38
CA ALA A 106 1.32 10.46 -1.13
C ALA A 106 1.68 11.93 -1.33
N LEU A 107 2.37 12.26 -2.42
CA LEU A 107 2.75 13.65 -2.70
C LEU A 107 1.54 14.53 -3.01
N VAL A 108 0.58 14.02 -3.80
CA VAL A 108 -0.64 14.77 -4.14
C VAL A 108 -1.46 15.06 -2.89
N HIS A 109 -1.58 14.09 -1.99
CA HIS A 109 -2.42 14.21 -0.79
C HIS A 109 -1.64 14.60 0.47
N LYS A 110 -0.34 14.87 0.34
CA LYS A 110 0.54 15.29 1.45
C LYS A 110 0.55 14.28 2.60
N LEU A 111 0.74 13.00 2.25
CA LEU A 111 0.77 11.90 3.20
C LEU A 111 2.21 11.39 3.40
N THR A 112 2.46 10.75 4.55
CA THR A 112 3.70 10.01 4.78
C THR A 112 3.49 8.57 4.34
N VAL A 113 4.39 8.04 3.53
CA VAL A 113 4.36 6.62 3.12
C VAL A 113 4.87 5.77 4.26
N VAL A 114 4.07 4.78 4.65
CA VAL A 114 4.42 3.81 5.71
C VAL A 114 4.85 2.52 5.04
N THR A 115 6.13 2.17 5.16
CA THR A 115 6.72 1.06 4.40
C THR A 115 7.92 0.46 5.11
N ARG A 116 8.15 -0.84 4.89
CA ARG A 116 9.42 -1.48 5.26
C ARG A 116 10.55 -1.05 4.31
N ASN A 117 10.25 -0.76 3.05
CA ASN A 117 11.21 -0.51 1.99
C ASN A 117 11.52 0.99 1.83
N VAL A 118 12.05 1.60 2.87
CA VAL A 118 12.33 3.04 2.92
C VAL A 118 13.17 3.50 1.73
N ARG A 119 14.20 2.75 1.35
CA ARG A 119 15.09 3.11 0.24
C ARG A 119 14.38 3.23 -1.09
N ASP A 120 13.36 2.40 -1.33
CA ASP A 120 12.63 2.40 -2.59
C ASP A 120 11.86 3.69 -2.82
N PHE A 121 11.54 4.41 -1.74
CA PHE A 121 10.79 5.66 -1.79
C PHE A 121 11.65 6.91 -1.66
N GLU A 122 12.89 6.80 -1.19
CA GLU A 122 13.79 7.95 -1.03
C GLU A 122 14.03 8.68 -2.35
N ARG A 123 14.11 7.94 -3.47
CA ARG A 123 14.32 8.51 -4.80
C ARG A 123 13.21 9.46 -5.22
N PHE A 124 12.02 9.34 -4.65
CA PHE A 124 10.86 10.17 -4.98
C PHE A 124 10.69 11.36 -4.04
N GLN A 125 11.58 11.52 -3.06
CA GLN A 125 11.56 12.62 -2.10
C GLN A 125 10.22 12.77 -1.37
N VAL A 126 9.58 11.64 -1.08
CA VAL A 126 8.35 11.59 -0.30
C VAL A 126 8.69 11.26 1.16
N PRO A 127 7.97 11.83 2.15
CA PRO A 127 8.17 11.45 3.55
C PRO A 127 7.86 9.98 3.76
N VAL A 128 8.72 9.28 4.50
CA VAL A 128 8.57 7.84 4.76
C VAL A 128 8.70 7.52 6.25
N PHE A 129 8.02 6.47 6.67
CA PHE A 129 8.11 5.94 8.03
C PHE A 129 8.10 4.42 7.99
N ASN A 130 9.03 3.78 8.72
CA ASN A 130 9.12 2.33 8.81
C ASN A 130 8.52 1.85 10.14
N PRO A 131 7.34 1.20 10.15
CA PRO A 131 6.70 0.75 11.38
C PRO A 131 7.28 -0.56 11.92
N PHE A 132 8.20 -1.19 11.19
CA PHE A 132 8.81 -2.46 11.59
C PHE A 132 9.96 -2.32 12.58
N VAL A 133 10.33 -1.11 12.90
CA VAL A 133 11.44 -0.84 13.82
C VAL A 133 11.00 -0.11 15.07
#